data_190dcd112dffc5f90149e34c247e88a7
#
_entry.id   190dcd112dffc5f90149e34c247e88a7
#
_cell.length_a   1.000
_cell.length_b   1.000
_cell.length_c   1.000
_cell.angle_alpha   90.00
_cell.angle_beta   90.00
_cell.angle_gamma   90.00
#
_symmetry.space_group_name_H-M   'P 1'
#
loop_
_entity.id
_entity.type
_entity.pdbx_description
1 polymer ?
#
loop_
_entity_poly.entity_id
_entity_poly.type
_entity_poly.pdbx_seq_one_letter_code
_entity_poly.pdbx_strand_id
1 'polypeptide(L)'
;TATDSTTDLKFTNGAYWDLKGNSSVSDLTVGKGSVINMTADSSRYSNLQVDNLTATDGTFVMNAGSVDGGGSYSDKLVIDKTSAAGTNTIKLISTGGMEAAARNQAVLVKGAAADTKFAVSDSVYANGLYEFDLTLADKENNGKYDWFIGSLQKNTVDSVNTMVSANQVAYTAWIDGNGTLRQRLGELQSGADNGVWARMFGGKLGGDEFTNKYKTYQLGYDAQAGDWRVGAAYEYSDGSLNYTSGSGENKIGAVSLYGTLQGKDNSILDIVVKRGRIYGDVDVYGKYSDQGDYSTDATSIGVEYSKRFDGGNNVYFEPQAQLTFGRIDGYDYISNKGVKVAYDDLNSFIGRLGIVAGKAFSRGDVYVKASLLHEFSGNSSVTMLAANGESYSADKDYGDTWLEAGIGGNITLGKNCELYGDVERSFGGDVTKNWGANVGFRYSF
;
A
#
# COMPACT_ATOMS: atom_id res chain seq x y z
N THR A 1 23.37 -61.03 3.90
CA THR A 1 22.48 -61.45 2.82
C THR A 1 21.20 -60.66 2.97
N ALA A 2 21.05 -59.59 2.18
CA ALA A 2 19.79 -58.87 2.11
C ALA A 2 18.79 -59.80 1.39
N THR A 3 17.78 -60.23 2.10
CA THR A 3 16.59 -60.79 1.46
C THR A 3 15.92 -59.63 0.71
N ASP A 4 15.60 -59.86 -0.58
CA ASP A 4 14.80 -58.94 -1.39
C ASP A 4 13.44 -58.77 -0.69
N SER A 5 13.32 -57.77 0.17
CA SER A 5 12.04 -57.41 0.78
C SER A 5 11.37 -56.37 -0.15
N THR A 6 10.24 -56.72 -0.71
CA THR A 6 9.37 -55.79 -1.46
C THR A 6 8.50 -55.03 -0.48
N THR A 7 8.38 -53.70 -0.69
CA THR A 7 7.45 -52.86 0.05
C THR A 7 6.34 -52.43 -0.89
N ASP A 8 5.12 -52.88 -0.62
CA ASP A 8 3.94 -52.51 -1.38
C ASP A 8 3.09 -51.54 -0.54
N LEU A 9 2.87 -50.30 -1.05
CA LEU A 9 2.08 -49.25 -0.42
C LEU A 9 0.93 -48.85 -1.34
N LYS A 10 -0.27 -48.85 -0.79
CA LYS A 10 -1.48 -48.49 -1.53
C LYS A 10 -2.28 -47.42 -0.80
N PHE A 11 -2.38 -46.24 -1.44
CA PHE A 11 -3.16 -45.11 -0.97
C PHE A 11 -4.37 -44.89 -1.89
N THR A 12 -5.57 -45.04 -1.36
CA THR A 12 -6.84 -44.91 -2.10
C THR A 12 -7.87 -44.17 -1.25
N ASN A 13 -8.96 -43.68 -1.88
CA ASN A 13 -10.06 -43.05 -1.19
C ASN A 13 -9.67 -41.81 -0.35
N GLY A 14 -8.81 -40.96 -0.87
CA GLY A 14 -8.38 -39.76 -0.17
C GLY A 14 -7.35 -39.99 0.93
N ALA A 15 -6.63 -41.11 0.90
CA ALA A 15 -5.55 -41.39 1.84
C ALA A 15 -4.41 -40.36 1.74
N TYR A 16 -3.76 -40.10 2.85
CA TYR A 16 -2.71 -39.09 2.97
C TYR A 16 -1.46 -39.69 3.59
N TRP A 17 -0.28 -39.40 3.00
CA TRP A 17 1.00 -39.83 3.51
C TRP A 17 1.97 -38.64 3.61
N ASP A 18 2.46 -38.36 4.85
CA ASP A 18 3.55 -37.44 5.11
C ASP A 18 4.90 -38.17 5.04
N LEU A 19 5.68 -37.85 4.02
CA LEU A 19 7.03 -38.34 3.84
C LEU A 19 8.01 -37.52 4.70
N LYS A 20 8.68 -38.16 5.65
CA LYS A 20 9.61 -37.50 6.61
C LYS A 20 11.07 -37.45 6.13
N GLY A 21 11.32 -37.67 4.84
CA GLY A 21 12.66 -37.66 4.27
C GLY A 21 12.76 -38.66 3.11
N ASN A 22 13.98 -38.95 2.66
CA ASN A 22 14.19 -39.89 1.57
C ASN A 22 13.61 -41.26 1.91
N SER A 23 12.84 -41.80 0.97
CA SER A 23 12.15 -43.09 1.12
C SER A 23 12.23 -43.90 -0.15
N SER A 24 12.19 -45.22 -0.01
CA SER A 24 12.19 -46.17 -1.15
C SER A 24 11.04 -47.16 -0.98
N VAL A 25 10.29 -47.41 -2.05
CA VAL A 25 9.14 -48.31 -2.08
C VAL A 25 9.22 -49.14 -3.39
N SER A 26 8.96 -50.46 -3.29
CA SER A 26 8.95 -51.31 -4.50
C SER A 26 7.71 -51.01 -5.37
N ASP A 27 6.54 -51.10 -4.80
CA ASP A 27 5.26 -50.86 -5.50
C ASP A 27 4.46 -49.78 -4.80
N LEU A 28 4.19 -48.67 -5.49
CA LEU A 28 3.39 -47.55 -4.97
C LEU A 28 2.12 -47.38 -5.80
N THR A 29 0.97 -47.50 -5.14
CA THR A 29 -0.32 -47.16 -5.73
C THR A 29 -0.87 -45.87 -5.12
N VAL A 30 -1.21 -44.89 -5.95
CA VAL A 30 -1.82 -43.62 -5.54
C VAL A 30 -3.10 -43.41 -6.33
N GLY A 31 -4.23 -43.65 -5.70
CA GLY A 31 -5.56 -43.50 -6.31
C GLY A 31 -6.11 -42.09 -6.20
N LYS A 32 -7.22 -41.88 -6.85
CA LYS A 32 -7.93 -40.61 -6.92
C LYS A 32 -8.11 -39.94 -5.55
N GLY A 33 -7.74 -38.66 -5.48
CA GLY A 33 -7.86 -37.83 -4.27
C GLY A 33 -6.86 -38.17 -3.16
N SER A 34 -5.99 -39.17 -3.35
CA SER A 34 -4.93 -39.49 -2.39
C SER A 34 -3.73 -38.54 -2.57
N VAL A 35 -3.06 -38.23 -1.47
CA VAL A 35 -2.00 -37.23 -1.41
C VAL A 35 -0.73 -37.84 -0.83
N ILE A 36 0.37 -37.70 -1.54
CA ILE A 36 1.72 -37.95 -1.05
C ILE A 36 2.38 -36.61 -0.78
N ASN A 37 2.57 -36.24 0.47
CA ASN A 37 3.20 -35.00 0.89
C ASN A 37 4.68 -35.23 1.17
N MET A 38 5.54 -34.62 0.37
CA MET A 38 6.99 -34.71 0.46
C MET A 38 7.62 -33.52 1.19
N THR A 39 6.80 -32.54 1.60
CA THR A 39 7.27 -31.26 2.15
C THR A 39 7.51 -31.27 3.66
N ALA A 40 7.55 -32.44 4.29
CA ALA A 40 7.62 -32.56 5.76
C ALA A 40 8.98 -32.15 6.35
N ASP A 41 10.05 -32.09 5.55
CA ASP A 41 11.35 -31.49 5.91
C ASP A 41 11.56 -30.24 5.06
N SER A 42 11.61 -29.08 5.71
CA SER A 42 11.85 -27.81 5.03
C SER A 42 13.35 -27.47 4.88
N SER A 43 14.23 -28.25 5.49
CA SER A 43 15.67 -28.00 5.46
C SER A 43 16.40 -28.67 4.30
N ARG A 44 15.79 -29.69 3.72
CA ARG A 44 16.33 -30.46 2.59
C ARG A 44 15.21 -30.96 1.70
N TYR A 45 15.50 -31.09 0.41
CA TYR A 45 14.58 -31.75 -0.51
C TYR A 45 14.62 -33.27 -0.37
N SER A 46 13.46 -33.88 -0.43
CA SER A 46 13.24 -35.30 -0.26
C SER A 46 13.18 -36.02 -1.61
N ASN A 47 13.69 -37.28 -1.66
CA ASN A 47 13.52 -38.15 -2.79
C ASN A 47 12.62 -39.33 -2.39
N LEU A 48 11.55 -39.56 -3.18
CA LEU A 48 10.75 -40.78 -3.12
C LEU A 48 11.13 -41.67 -4.28
N GLN A 49 11.81 -42.74 -4.03
CA GLN A 49 12.23 -43.73 -5.02
C GLN A 49 11.21 -44.86 -5.09
N VAL A 50 10.72 -45.16 -6.28
CA VAL A 50 9.68 -46.17 -6.52
C VAL A 50 10.11 -47.07 -7.67
N ASP A 51 10.10 -48.39 -7.51
CA ASP A 51 10.31 -49.27 -8.63
C ASP A 51 9.14 -49.21 -9.63
N ASN A 52 7.93 -49.44 -9.13
CA ASN A 52 6.71 -49.44 -9.96
C ASN A 52 5.68 -48.48 -9.42
N LEU A 53 5.24 -47.50 -10.21
CA LEU A 53 4.23 -46.53 -9.87
C LEU A 53 2.90 -46.87 -10.58
N THR A 54 1.82 -46.99 -9.79
CA THR A 54 0.45 -47.00 -10.29
C THR A 54 -0.28 -45.77 -9.72
N ALA A 55 -0.33 -44.69 -10.49
CA ALA A 55 -0.95 -43.47 -10.05
C ALA A 55 -1.92 -42.89 -11.10
N THR A 56 -3.14 -42.61 -10.69
CA THR A 56 -4.17 -41.98 -11.49
C THR A 56 -4.98 -41.04 -10.65
N ASP A 57 -5.03 -39.74 -11.04
CA ASP A 57 -5.64 -38.66 -10.26
C ASP A 57 -5.06 -38.52 -8.83
N GLY A 58 -3.81 -38.97 -8.62
CA GLY A 58 -3.05 -38.80 -7.38
C GLY A 58 -2.41 -37.40 -7.30
N THR A 59 -2.18 -36.91 -6.09
CA THR A 59 -1.52 -35.62 -5.84
C THR A 59 -0.20 -35.83 -5.13
N PHE A 60 0.86 -35.22 -5.66
CA PHE A 60 2.19 -35.15 -5.06
C PHE A 60 2.46 -33.70 -4.63
N VAL A 61 2.60 -33.45 -3.33
CA VAL A 61 2.95 -32.13 -2.80
C VAL A 61 4.47 -32.09 -2.60
N MET A 62 5.12 -31.14 -3.27
CA MET A 62 6.58 -31.06 -3.36
C MET A 62 7.08 -29.65 -3.05
N ASN A 63 8.21 -29.52 -2.37
CA ASN A 63 8.96 -28.29 -2.28
C ASN A 63 9.74 -28.01 -3.55
N ALA A 64 9.86 -26.72 -3.92
CA ALA A 64 10.79 -26.26 -4.93
C ALA A 64 11.30 -24.84 -4.58
N GLY A 65 12.55 -24.53 -4.99
CA GLY A 65 13.12 -23.21 -4.69
C GLY A 65 14.63 -23.16 -4.92
N SER A 66 15.33 -22.48 -4.00
CA SER A 66 16.80 -22.38 -4.03
C SER A 66 17.45 -23.73 -3.84
N VAL A 67 18.69 -23.85 -4.34
CA VAL A 67 19.50 -25.06 -4.18
C VAL A 67 19.73 -25.37 -2.70
N ASP A 68 19.52 -26.63 -2.30
CA ASP A 68 19.86 -27.14 -0.97
C ASP A 68 21.33 -27.53 -0.86
N GLY A 69 21.76 -27.92 0.33
CA GLY A 69 23.14 -28.43 0.59
C GLY A 69 23.50 -29.71 -0.19
N GLY A 70 22.53 -30.37 -0.81
CA GLY A 70 22.72 -31.57 -1.64
C GLY A 70 22.76 -31.28 -3.15
N GLY A 71 22.64 -30.00 -3.56
CA GLY A 71 22.61 -29.58 -4.97
C GLY A 71 21.27 -29.78 -5.67
N SER A 72 20.19 -29.99 -4.92
CA SER A 72 18.84 -30.13 -5.46
C SER A 72 18.07 -28.80 -5.37
N TYR A 73 17.14 -28.58 -6.32
CA TYR A 73 16.23 -27.43 -6.37
C TYR A 73 14.78 -27.79 -6.05
N SER A 74 14.50 -29.09 -5.82
CA SER A 74 13.14 -29.57 -5.54
C SER A 74 13.15 -30.96 -4.91
N ASP A 75 12.05 -31.32 -4.27
CA ASP A 75 11.71 -32.71 -4.00
C ASP A 75 11.57 -33.49 -5.31
N LYS A 76 11.80 -34.80 -5.28
CA LYS A 76 11.78 -35.66 -6.48
C LYS A 76 11.05 -36.97 -6.26
N LEU A 77 10.20 -37.33 -7.21
CA LEU A 77 9.69 -38.67 -7.40
C LEU A 77 10.57 -39.37 -8.46
N VAL A 78 11.22 -40.45 -8.09
CA VAL A 78 12.10 -41.22 -8.99
C VAL A 78 11.44 -42.56 -9.27
N ILE A 79 11.20 -42.89 -10.55
CA ILE A 79 10.56 -44.15 -11.01
C ILE A 79 11.61 -45.00 -11.74
N ASP A 80 11.99 -46.12 -11.10
CA ASP A 80 13.11 -46.92 -11.61
C ASP A 80 12.69 -47.91 -12.72
N LYS A 81 11.53 -48.54 -12.60
CA LYS A 81 11.12 -49.59 -13.52
C LYS A 81 9.94 -49.18 -14.40
N THR A 82 8.75 -49.17 -13.85
CA THR A 82 7.50 -48.90 -14.62
C THR A 82 6.61 -47.84 -13.97
N SER A 83 5.82 -47.21 -14.82
CA SER A 83 4.68 -46.42 -14.37
C SER A 83 3.45 -46.66 -15.23
N ALA A 84 2.27 -46.64 -14.60
CA ALA A 84 1.00 -46.83 -15.30
C ALA A 84 0.57 -45.53 -16.01
N ALA A 85 -0.19 -45.69 -17.08
CA ALA A 85 -0.83 -44.59 -17.80
C ALA A 85 -1.79 -43.83 -16.86
N GLY A 86 -1.79 -42.51 -16.96
CA GLY A 86 -2.67 -41.63 -16.17
C GLY A 86 -2.13 -40.24 -16.00
N THR A 87 -3.00 -39.32 -15.58
CA THR A 87 -2.61 -37.94 -15.27
C THR A 87 -2.63 -37.76 -13.76
N ASN A 88 -1.55 -37.17 -13.22
CA ASN A 88 -1.37 -36.89 -11.79
C ASN A 88 -1.11 -35.41 -11.57
N THR A 89 -1.38 -34.95 -10.37
CA THR A 89 -1.22 -33.56 -9.99
C THR A 89 0.06 -33.36 -9.17
N ILE A 90 0.85 -32.35 -9.53
CA ILE A 90 1.92 -31.84 -8.68
C ILE A 90 1.47 -30.52 -8.08
N LYS A 91 1.47 -30.43 -6.76
CA LYS A 91 1.25 -29.21 -6.01
C LYS A 91 2.60 -28.74 -5.45
N LEU A 92 3.09 -27.59 -5.94
CA LEU A 92 4.36 -27.06 -5.50
C LEU A 92 4.19 -26.11 -4.31
N ILE A 93 5.14 -26.15 -3.40
CA ILE A 93 5.30 -25.20 -2.28
C ILE A 93 6.65 -24.49 -2.50
N SER A 94 6.65 -23.17 -2.50
CA SER A 94 7.89 -22.39 -2.60
C SER A 94 8.65 -22.39 -1.28
N THR A 95 9.93 -22.76 -1.34
CA THR A 95 10.88 -22.59 -0.23
C THR A 95 11.75 -21.35 -0.38
N GLY A 96 11.38 -20.43 -1.30
CA GLY A 96 12.17 -19.28 -1.74
C GLY A 96 13.01 -19.64 -2.98
N GLY A 97 13.19 -18.64 -3.88
CA GLY A 97 14.04 -18.82 -5.06
C GLY A 97 13.44 -19.65 -6.18
N MET A 98 12.13 -19.62 -6.37
CA MET A 98 11.42 -20.32 -7.48
C MET A 98 12.02 -20.01 -8.85
N GLU A 99 12.49 -18.80 -9.10
CA GLU A 99 13.16 -18.43 -10.35
C GLU A 99 14.47 -19.21 -10.55
N ALA A 100 15.19 -19.55 -9.46
CA ALA A 100 16.37 -20.39 -9.56
C ALA A 100 15.99 -21.82 -9.92
N ALA A 101 14.93 -22.37 -9.32
CA ALA A 101 14.41 -23.69 -9.65
C ALA A 101 13.98 -23.78 -11.12
N ALA A 102 13.26 -22.77 -11.63
CA ALA A 102 12.84 -22.72 -13.03
C ALA A 102 14.02 -22.58 -14.01
N ARG A 103 14.96 -21.66 -13.75
CA ARG A 103 16.17 -21.51 -14.59
C ARG A 103 17.01 -22.77 -14.68
N ASN A 104 17.08 -23.54 -13.61
CA ASN A 104 17.83 -24.79 -13.56
C ASN A 104 16.99 -26.01 -13.94
N GLN A 105 15.77 -25.80 -14.46
CA GLN A 105 14.85 -26.86 -14.88
C GLN A 105 14.75 -27.94 -13.77
N ALA A 106 14.36 -27.52 -12.57
CA ALA A 106 14.28 -28.41 -11.41
C ALA A 106 13.41 -29.63 -11.74
N VAL A 107 14.04 -30.81 -11.67
CA VAL A 107 13.37 -32.07 -11.98
C VAL A 107 12.50 -32.48 -10.81
N LEU A 108 11.20 -32.63 -11.07
CA LEU A 108 10.19 -33.04 -10.08
C LEU A 108 9.89 -34.54 -10.16
N VAL A 109 9.84 -35.08 -11.39
CA VAL A 109 9.64 -36.52 -11.62
C VAL A 109 10.71 -37.01 -12.57
N LYS A 110 11.31 -38.14 -12.27
CA LYS A 110 12.32 -38.79 -13.10
C LYS A 110 11.87 -40.19 -13.49
N GLY A 111 11.99 -40.51 -14.76
CA GLY A 111 11.82 -41.89 -15.24
C GLY A 111 10.37 -42.33 -15.45
N ALA A 112 9.42 -41.43 -15.72
CA ALA A 112 8.03 -41.77 -16.03
C ALA A 112 7.90 -42.43 -17.42
N ALA A 113 6.89 -43.29 -17.59
CA ALA A 113 6.50 -43.79 -18.94
C ALA A 113 5.85 -42.68 -19.78
N ALA A 114 5.82 -42.86 -21.10
CA ALA A 114 5.32 -41.84 -22.04
C ALA A 114 3.86 -41.45 -21.82
N ASP A 115 3.05 -42.34 -21.30
CA ASP A 115 1.61 -42.16 -21.02
C ASP A 115 1.31 -41.80 -19.54
N THR A 116 2.32 -41.73 -18.69
CA THR A 116 2.21 -41.18 -17.32
C THR A 116 2.44 -39.67 -17.37
N LYS A 117 1.37 -38.88 -17.16
CA LYS A 117 1.39 -37.42 -17.24
C LYS A 117 1.30 -36.75 -15.86
N PHE A 118 1.88 -35.56 -15.81
CA PHE A 118 1.85 -34.69 -14.64
C PHE A 118 1.42 -33.27 -15.02
N ALA A 119 0.59 -32.65 -14.18
CA ALA A 119 0.17 -31.27 -14.33
C ALA A 119 0.30 -30.55 -12.99
N VAL A 120 0.60 -29.27 -13.01
CA VAL A 120 0.57 -28.45 -11.78
C VAL A 120 -0.89 -28.10 -11.46
N SER A 121 -1.24 -28.10 -10.15
CA SER A 121 -2.64 -27.87 -9.74
C SER A 121 -3.06 -26.39 -9.75
N ASP A 122 -2.17 -25.54 -9.27
CA ASP A 122 -2.44 -24.11 -9.03
C ASP A 122 -1.12 -23.32 -9.11
N SER A 123 -1.26 -21.98 -9.13
CA SER A 123 -0.11 -21.10 -8.89
C SER A 123 0.53 -21.35 -7.53
N VAL A 124 1.83 -21.16 -7.45
CA VAL A 124 2.62 -21.37 -6.24
C VAL A 124 2.71 -20.09 -5.45
N TYR A 125 2.22 -20.09 -4.23
CA TYR A 125 2.28 -18.96 -3.32
C TYR A 125 3.61 -18.93 -2.56
N ALA A 126 4.27 -17.78 -2.56
CA ALA A 126 5.54 -17.55 -1.86
C ALA A 126 5.35 -16.64 -0.63
N ASN A 127 4.71 -17.15 0.40
CA ASN A 127 4.60 -16.58 1.75
C ASN A 127 4.50 -15.05 1.82
N GLY A 128 3.50 -14.46 1.15
CA GLY A 128 3.12 -13.08 1.32
C GLY A 128 3.60 -12.09 0.26
N LEU A 129 4.50 -12.45 -0.65
CA LEU A 129 5.00 -11.50 -1.66
C LEU A 129 4.60 -11.84 -3.09
N TYR A 130 4.71 -13.12 -3.48
CA TYR A 130 4.58 -13.52 -4.88
C TYR A 130 3.66 -14.71 -5.06
N GLU A 131 3.06 -14.76 -6.23
CA GLU A 131 2.41 -15.91 -6.81
C GLU A 131 3.15 -16.27 -8.11
N PHE A 132 3.45 -17.54 -8.29
CA PHE A 132 4.14 -18.04 -9.47
C PHE A 132 3.18 -18.90 -10.30
N ASP A 133 2.85 -18.45 -11.48
CA ASP A 133 2.21 -19.28 -12.48
C ASP A 133 3.28 -20.07 -13.22
N LEU A 134 3.15 -21.38 -13.27
CA LEU A 134 4.14 -22.21 -13.89
C LEU A 134 3.52 -23.34 -14.72
N THR A 135 4.30 -23.83 -15.67
CA THR A 135 3.97 -25.04 -16.45
C THR A 135 5.05 -26.08 -16.23
N LEU A 136 4.66 -27.34 -16.32
CA LEU A 136 5.60 -28.44 -16.40
C LEU A 136 5.94 -28.74 -17.87
N ALA A 137 7.18 -29.17 -18.08
CA ALA A 137 7.64 -29.71 -19.34
C ALA A 137 8.25 -31.07 -19.09
N ASP A 138 8.27 -31.91 -20.10
CA ASP A 138 8.87 -33.24 -20.07
C ASP A 138 9.98 -33.38 -21.14
N LYS A 139 10.95 -34.22 -20.85
CA LYS A 139 12.05 -34.55 -21.76
C LYS A 139 12.30 -36.05 -21.75
N GLU A 140 12.37 -36.62 -22.92
CA GLU A 140 12.72 -38.02 -23.07
C GLU A 140 14.19 -38.27 -22.66
N ASN A 141 14.38 -39.33 -21.89
CA ASN A 141 15.67 -39.83 -21.45
C ASN A 141 15.66 -41.37 -21.43
N ASN A 142 16.28 -41.99 -22.43
CA ASN A 142 16.35 -43.45 -22.63
C ASN A 142 14.97 -44.18 -22.62
N GLY A 143 14.00 -43.66 -23.36
CA GLY A 143 12.66 -44.24 -23.45
C GLY A 143 11.74 -43.93 -22.25
N LYS A 144 12.20 -43.14 -21.32
CA LYS A 144 11.44 -42.61 -20.20
C LYS A 144 11.40 -41.10 -20.23
N TYR A 145 10.57 -40.48 -19.40
CA TYR A 145 10.36 -39.05 -19.40
C TYR A 145 10.66 -38.45 -18.02
N ASP A 146 11.47 -37.41 -18.01
CA ASP A 146 11.76 -36.62 -16.82
C ASP A 146 10.92 -35.33 -16.90
N TRP A 147 10.15 -35.03 -15.83
CA TRP A 147 9.29 -33.86 -15.73
C TRP A 147 9.96 -32.79 -14.86
N PHE A 148 9.94 -31.55 -15.36
CA PHE A 148 10.61 -30.42 -14.71
C PHE A 148 9.80 -29.13 -14.83
N ILE A 149 10.19 -28.09 -14.09
CA ILE A 149 9.59 -26.75 -14.22
C ILE A 149 9.96 -26.16 -15.60
N GLY A 150 8.99 -26.04 -16.49
CA GLY A 150 9.19 -25.60 -17.88
C GLY A 150 9.20 -24.09 -18.02
N SER A 151 8.14 -23.41 -17.58
CA SER A 151 8.04 -21.95 -17.57
C SER A 151 7.57 -21.44 -16.23
N LEU A 152 7.89 -20.18 -15.93
CA LEU A 152 7.51 -19.51 -14.70
C LEU A 152 7.20 -18.05 -14.98
N GLN A 153 6.04 -17.59 -14.54
CA GLN A 153 5.66 -16.17 -14.47
C GLN A 153 5.52 -15.78 -13.00
N LYS A 154 6.22 -14.73 -12.60
CA LYS A 154 6.20 -14.19 -11.24
C LYS A 154 5.27 -12.98 -11.20
N ASN A 155 4.28 -13.03 -10.32
CA ASN A 155 3.35 -11.94 -10.07
C ASN A 155 3.41 -11.56 -8.59
N THR A 156 3.24 -10.27 -8.28
CA THR A 156 3.03 -9.84 -6.90
C THR A 156 1.61 -10.19 -6.46
N VAL A 157 1.46 -10.57 -5.20
CA VAL A 157 0.12 -10.78 -4.62
C VAL A 157 -0.54 -9.45 -4.24
N ASP A 158 -1.86 -9.44 -4.10
CA ASP A 158 -2.64 -8.24 -3.79
C ASP A 158 -2.18 -7.51 -2.52
N SER A 159 -1.71 -8.26 -1.51
CA SER A 159 -1.19 -7.67 -0.27
C SER A 159 0.02 -6.76 -0.52
N VAL A 160 0.91 -7.10 -1.46
CA VAL A 160 2.06 -6.26 -1.83
C VAL A 160 1.58 -4.92 -2.40
N ASN A 161 0.65 -4.95 -3.35
CA ASN A 161 0.15 -3.73 -3.99
C ASN A 161 -0.58 -2.82 -3.00
N THR A 162 -1.41 -3.41 -2.13
CA THR A 162 -2.13 -2.68 -1.09
C THR A 162 -1.17 -2.05 -0.07
N MET A 163 -0.17 -2.80 0.40
CA MET A 163 0.84 -2.28 1.33
C MET A 163 1.69 -1.17 0.68
N VAL A 164 2.06 -1.29 -0.59
CA VAL A 164 2.75 -0.21 -1.32
C VAL A 164 1.91 1.07 -1.34
N SER A 165 0.60 0.95 -1.55
CA SER A 165 -0.31 2.10 -1.62
C SER A 165 -0.56 2.78 -0.28
N ALA A 166 -0.34 2.09 0.86
CA ALA A 166 -0.53 2.66 2.20
C ALA A 166 0.36 3.89 2.46
N ASN A 167 1.59 3.92 1.91
CA ASN A 167 2.47 5.07 2.04
C ASN A 167 1.94 6.31 1.29
N GLN A 168 1.35 6.11 0.11
CA GLN A 168 0.70 7.20 -0.64
C GLN A 168 -0.50 7.77 0.10
N VAL A 169 -1.26 6.92 0.80
CA VAL A 169 -2.37 7.37 1.66
C VAL A 169 -1.88 8.25 2.81
N ALA A 170 -0.83 7.82 3.53
CA ALA A 170 -0.26 8.59 4.62
C ALA A 170 0.23 9.97 4.14
N TYR A 171 0.91 10.00 3.00
CA TYR A 171 1.38 11.22 2.33
C TYR A 171 0.23 12.15 1.96
N THR A 172 -0.76 11.68 1.22
CA THR A 172 -1.85 12.53 0.73
C THR A 172 -2.74 13.05 1.85
N ALA A 173 -3.00 12.24 2.87
CA ALA A 173 -3.78 12.66 4.04
C ALA A 173 -3.04 13.74 4.87
N TRP A 174 -1.71 13.64 5.02
CA TRP A 174 -0.90 14.64 5.71
C TRP A 174 -0.88 15.98 4.98
N ILE A 175 -0.69 15.95 3.64
CA ILE A 175 -0.62 17.16 2.81
C ILE A 175 -1.96 17.87 2.73
N ASP A 176 -3.06 17.15 2.57
CA ASP A 176 -4.40 17.74 2.52
C ASP A 176 -4.74 18.52 3.80
N GLY A 177 -4.20 18.08 4.95
CA GLY A 177 -4.34 18.77 6.23
C GLY A 177 -3.62 20.13 6.32
N ASN A 178 -2.72 20.47 5.41
CA ASN A 178 -1.98 21.73 5.49
C ASN A 178 -2.83 22.95 5.10
N GLY A 179 -3.74 22.83 4.13
CA GLY A 179 -4.69 23.87 3.74
C GLY A 179 -4.08 25.25 3.47
N THR A 180 -4.93 26.24 3.22
CA THR A 180 -4.55 27.66 3.04
C THR A 180 -4.90 28.46 4.30
N LEU A 181 -4.34 29.67 4.41
CA LEU A 181 -4.72 30.60 5.48
C LEU A 181 -6.24 30.83 5.53
N ARG A 182 -6.86 31.11 4.38
CA ARG A 182 -8.30 31.37 4.28
C ARG A 182 -9.14 30.16 4.72
N GLN A 183 -8.71 28.95 4.41
CA GLN A 183 -9.38 27.73 4.88
C GLN A 183 -9.23 27.53 6.38
N ARG A 184 -8.14 27.99 6.98
CA ARG A 184 -7.88 27.87 8.43
C ARG A 184 -8.54 28.93 9.27
N LEU A 185 -8.45 30.19 8.87
CA LEU A 185 -8.84 31.34 9.70
C LEU A 185 -9.98 32.18 9.13
N GLY A 186 -10.53 31.82 7.95
CA GLY A 186 -11.50 32.65 7.25
C GLY A 186 -10.89 33.94 6.70
N GLU A 187 -11.66 35.02 6.68
CA GLU A 187 -11.15 36.36 6.36
C GLU A 187 -10.68 37.04 7.64
N LEU A 188 -9.39 37.32 7.73
CA LEU A 188 -8.84 38.02 8.89
C LEU A 188 -9.30 39.49 8.85
N GLN A 189 -10.21 39.83 9.75
CA GLN A 189 -10.61 41.23 9.93
C GLN A 189 -9.48 42.00 10.64
N SER A 190 -9.14 43.16 10.10
CA SER A 190 -8.21 44.08 10.77
C SER A 190 -8.81 44.57 12.07
N GLY A 191 -8.13 44.35 13.22
CA GLY A 191 -8.46 44.91 14.53
C GLY A 191 -9.05 43.96 15.57
N ALA A 192 -9.15 42.65 15.28
CA ALA A 192 -9.48 41.68 16.31
C ALA A 192 -8.22 41.24 17.05
N ASP A 193 -8.19 41.44 18.38
CA ASP A 193 -6.98 41.27 19.22
C ASP A 193 -6.64 39.79 19.39
N ASN A 194 -7.55 38.99 19.94
CA ASN A 194 -7.36 37.56 20.20
C ASN A 194 -8.54 36.76 19.64
N GLY A 195 -8.37 35.49 19.42
CA GLY A 195 -9.47 34.67 18.98
C GLY A 195 -9.30 33.17 19.25
N VAL A 196 -10.43 32.52 19.42
CA VAL A 196 -10.55 31.07 19.35
C VAL A 196 -11.27 30.72 18.05
N TRP A 197 -10.87 29.63 17.45
CA TRP A 197 -11.50 29.14 16.26
C TRP A 197 -11.61 27.63 16.24
N ALA A 198 -12.64 27.14 15.59
CA ALA A 198 -12.82 25.71 15.35
C ALA A 198 -13.13 25.53 13.86
N ARG A 199 -12.58 24.46 13.29
CA ARG A 199 -12.75 24.10 11.90
C ARG A 199 -13.03 22.61 11.78
N MET A 200 -13.95 22.26 10.90
CA MET A 200 -14.14 20.89 10.44
C MET A 200 -14.00 20.87 8.91
N PHE A 201 -13.22 19.95 8.42
CA PHE A 201 -13.14 19.70 6.98
C PHE A 201 -13.06 18.21 6.69
N GLY A 202 -13.35 17.84 5.46
CA GLY A 202 -13.31 16.46 5.05
C GLY A 202 -13.66 16.33 3.58
N GLY A 203 -13.54 15.12 3.08
CA GLY A 203 -13.72 14.88 1.67
C GLY A 203 -13.52 13.43 1.26
N LYS A 204 -13.28 13.28 -0.04
CA LYS A 204 -12.88 12.02 -0.64
C LYS A 204 -11.67 12.23 -1.53
N LEU A 205 -10.56 11.58 -1.19
CA LEU A 205 -9.40 11.43 -2.05
C LEU A 205 -9.49 10.11 -2.82
N GLY A 206 -8.98 10.07 -4.03
CA GLY A 206 -8.93 8.88 -4.87
C GLY A 206 -7.64 8.82 -5.64
N GLY A 207 -6.92 7.71 -5.53
CA GLY A 207 -5.81 7.29 -6.38
C GLY A 207 -6.18 6.01 -7.13
N ASP A 208 -5.25 5.45 -7.90
CA ASP A 208 -5.49 4.26 -8.71
C ASP A 208 -5.86 3.04 -7.86
N GLU A 209 -5.19 2.84 -6.72
CA GLU A 209 -5.33 1.66 -5.88
C GLU A 209 -6.16 1.90 -4.62
N PHE A 210 -6.57 3.15 -4.35
CA PHE A 210 -7.31 3.45 -3.11
C PHE A 210 -8.31 4.59 -3.24
N THR A 211 -9.25 4.60 -2.30
CA THR A 211 -10.05 5.80 -1.98
C THR A 211 -10.02 6.03 -0.47
N ASN A 212 -9.88 7.28 -0.06
CA ASN A 212 -9.91 7.71 1.33
C ASN A 212 -11.07 8.68 1.57
N LYS A 213 -12.01 8.34 2.43
CA LYS A 213 -13.04 9.25 2.95
C LYS A 213 -12.62 9.70 4.34
N TYR A 214 -12.38 10.97 4.54
CA TYR A 214 -11.84 11.49 5.78
C TYR A 214 -12.64 12.67 6.32
N LYS A 215 -12.49 12.89 7.62
CA LYS A 215 -12.99 14.04 8.36
C LYS A 215 -11.93 14.49 9.37
N THR A 216 -11.73 15.79 9.44
CA THR A 216 -10.71 16.40 10.28
C THR A 216 -11.35 17.51 11.10
N TYR A 217 -10.95 17.57 12.36
CA TYR A 217 -11.36 18.60 13.32
C TYR A 217 -10.13 19.36 13.75
N GLN A 218 -10.21 20.68 13.74
CA GLN A 218 -9.17 21.55 14.26
C GLN A 218 -9.75 22.53 15.29
N LEU A 219 -8.99 22.80 16.32
CA LEU A 219 -9.27 23.81 17.33
C LEU A 219 -8.02 24.65 17.55
N GLY A 220 -8.14 25.97 17.49
CA GLY A 220 -7.01 26.85 17.64
C GLY A 220 -7.32 28.10 18.45
N TYR A 221 -6.23 28.70 18.91
CA TYR A 221 -6.21 30.00 19.58
C TYR A 221 -5.09 30.86 19.02
N ASP A 222 -5.35 32.14 18.83
CA ASP A 222 -4.33 33.09 18.43
C ASP A 222 -4.48 34.43 19.16
N ALA A 223 -3.39 35.14 19.22
CA ALA A 223 -3.29 36.46 19.88
C ALA A 223 -2.45 37.41 19.04
N GLN A 224 -2.73 38.69 19.16
CA GLN A 224 -1.93 39.74 18.53
C GLN A 224 -0.62 39.95 19.32
N ALA A 225 0.50 39.92 18.59
CA ALA A 225 1.84 40.13 19.12
C ALA A 225 2.57 41.17 18.23
N GLY A 226 2.39 42.43 18.50
CA GLY A 226 2.83 43.52 17.62
C GLY A 226 2.09 43.48 16.28
N ASP A 227 2.81 43.44 15.18
CA ASP A 227 2.22 43.35 13.82
C ASP A 227 1.86 41.90 13.44
N TRP A 228 2.24 40.92 14.24
CA TRP A 228 1.99 39.53 14.04
C TRP A 228 0.78 39.04 14.82
N ARG A 229 -0.01 38.19 14.22
CA ARG A 229 -0.96 37.30 14.87
C ARG A 229 -0.29 35.94 15.04
N VAL A 230 -0.06 35.50 16.25
CA VAL A 230 0.57 34.21 16.54
C VAL A 230 -0.42 33.25 17.19
N GLY A 231 -0.36 32.00 16.86
CA GLY A 231 -1.32 31.03 17.38
C GLY A 231 -0.83 29.61 17.38
N ALA A 232 -1.64 28.78 18.02
CA ALA A 232 -1.47 27.33 18.04
C ALA A 232 -2.79 26.63 17.73
N ALA A 233 -2.71 25.44 17.14
CA ALA A 233 -3.88 24.62 16.86
C ALA A 233 -3.58 23.14 17.13
N TYR A 234 -4.62 22.41 17.48
CA TYR A 234 -4.65 20.95 17.53
C TYR A 234 -5.54 20.44 16.40
N GLU A 235 -5.12 19.33 15.80
CA GLU A 235 -5.81 18.65 14.71
C GLU A 235 -6.01 17.18 15.05
N TYR A 236 -7.19 16.66 14.74
CA TYR A 236 -7.49 15.25 14.72
C TYR A 236 -8.20 14.89 13.43
N SER A 237 -7.65 13.95 12.68
CA SER A 237 -8.21 13.42 11.43
C SER A 237 -8.50 11.93 11.57
N ASP A 238 -9.58 11.50 10.91
CA ASP A 238 -10.06 10.12 10.86
C ASP A 238 -10.51 9.81 9.43
N GLY A 239 -9.89 8.83 8.80
CA GLY A 239 -10.11 8.42 7.43
C GLY A 239 -10.42 6.94 7.28
N SER A 240 -11.38 6.62 6.43
CA SER A 240 -11.75 5.26 6.06
C SER A 240 -11.31 4.96 4.63
N LEU A 241 -10.55 3.90 4.48
CA LEU A 241 -9.86 3.51 3.26
C LEU A 241 -10.54 2.31 2.61
N ASN A 242 -10.65 2.38 1.28
CA ASN A 242 -10.93 1.22 0.47
C ASN A 242 -9.80 1.10 -0.56
N TYR A 243 -9.09 -0.01 -0.54
CA TYR A 243 -8.11 -0.40 -1.55
C TYR A 243 -8.76 -1.30 -2.59
N THR A 244 -8.11 -1.52 -3.71
CA THR A 244 -8.58 -2.46 -4.75
C THR A 244 -8.84 -3.85 -4.18
N SER A 245 -7.98 -4.33 -3.27
CA SER A 245 -8.07 -5.67 -2.68
C SER A 245 -8.16 -5.63 -1.15
N GLY A 246 -8.69 -4.56 -0.56
CA GLY A 246 -8.72 -4.47 0.90
C GLY A 246 -9.40 -3.22 1.44
N SER A 247 -9.24 -3.00 2.73
CA SER A 247 -9.67 -1.79 3.43
C SER A 247 -8.64 -1.36 4.47
N GLY A 248 -8.89 -0.25 5.15
CA GLY A 248 -8.07 0.24 6.25
C GLY A 248 -8.62 1.53 6.83
N GLU A 249 -7.95 2.02 7.84
CA GLU A 249 -8.20 3.33 8.45
C GLU A 249 -6.90 4.13 8.50
N ASN A 250 -7.00 5.45 8.53
CA ASN A 250 -5.90 6.32 8.87
C ASN A 250 -6.35 7.38 9.87
N LYS A 251 -5.53 7.62 10.88
CA LYS A 251 -5.77 8.63 11.92
C LYS A 251 -4.57 9.53 12.05
N ILE A 252 -4.80 10.82 12.17
CA ILE A 252 -3.73 11.81 12.33
C ILE A 252 -4.04 12.65 13.57
N GLY A 253 -3.07 12.73 14.48
CA GLY A 253 -3.08 13.69 15.58
C GLY A 253 -1.93 14.67 15.40
N ALA A 254 -2.19 15.98 15.32
CA ALA A 254 -1.15 16.95 15.08
C ALA A 254 -1.34 18.24 15.89
N VAL A 255 -0.22 18.94 16.11
CA VAL A 255 -0.18 20.31 16.64
C VAL A 255 0.46 21.23 15.62
N SER A 256 -0.04 22.46 15.54
CA SER A 256 0.51 23.50 14.68
C SER A 256 0.79 24.76 15.48
N LEU A 257 1.90 25.42 15.12
CA LEU A 257 2.19 26.80 15.51
C LEU A 257 2.15 27.64 14.24
N TYR A 258 1.60 28.83 14.33
CA TYR A 258 1.53 29.72 13.16
C TYR A 258 1.71 31.18 13.52
N GLY A 259 2.14 31.93 12.53
CA GLY A 259 2.26 33.36 12.60
C GLY A 259 1.79 34.01 11.30
N THR A 260 0.88 34.97 11.41
CA THR A 260 0.32 35.70 10.27
C THR A 260 0.64 37.17 10.42
N LEU A 261 1.26 37.77 9.42
CA LEU A 261 1.56 39.21 9.33
C LEU A 261 0.64 39.84 8.30
N GLN A 262 -0.13 40.83 8.71
CA GLN A 262 -1.01 41.59 7.81
C GLN A 262 -0.39 42.95 7.50
N GLY A 263 -0.05 43.16 6.23
CA GLY A 263 0.46 44.43 5.73
C GLY A 263 -0.63 45.49 5.58
N LYS A 264 -0.23 46.75 5.67
CA LYS A 264 -1.13 47.91 5.46
C LYS A 264 -1.67 48.04 4.04
N ASP A 265 -1.07 47.33 3.09
CA ASP A 265 -1.42 47.31 1.66
C ASP A 265 -2.27 46.07 1.29
N ASN A 266 -2.97 45.48 2.26
CA ASN A 266 -3.78 44.30 2.14
C ASN A 266 -2.96 43.04 1.73
N SER A 267 -1.65 43.05 1.96
CA SER A 267 -0.84 41.84 1.83
C SER A 267 -0.88 41.03 3.11
N ILE A 268 -0.75 39.73 2.99
CA ILE A 268 -0.68 38.79 4.13
C ILE A 268 0.49 37.83 3.89
N LEU A 269 1.31 37.66 4.92
CA LEU A 269 2.30 36.61 5.01
C LEU A 269 1.90 35.67 6.15
N ASP A 270 1.78 34.39 5.86
CA ASP A 270 1.46 33.36 6.84
C ASP A 270 2.53 32.26 6.87
N ILE A 271 2.93 31.86 8.07
CA ILE A 271 3.92 30.82 8.31
C ILE A 271 3.30 29.82 9.28
N VAL A 272 3.34 28.54 8.91
CA VAL A 272 2.80 27.43 9.72
C VAL A 272 3.86 26.36 9.89
N VAL A 273 4.03 25.88 11.11
CA VAL A 273 4.79 24.66 11.40
C VAL A 273 3.84 23.65 12.02
N LYS A 274 3.74 22.47 11.45
CA LYS A 274 2.89 21.37 11.92
C LYS A 274 3.73 20.13 12.19
N ARG A 275 3.48 19.49 13.34
CA ARG A 275 4.06 18.19 13.69
C ARG A 275 2.97 17.28 14.24
N GLY A 276 2.99 16.02 13.84
CA GLY A 276 2.00 15.05 14.29
C GLY A 276 2.44 13.62 14.07
N ARG A 277 1.53 12.73 14.40
CA ARG A 277 1.67 11.29 14.22
C ARG A 277 0.52 10.75 13.36
N ILE A 278 0.87 9.91 12.42
CA ILE A 278 -0.03 9.19 11.54
C ILE A 278 -0.10 7.75 12.04
N TYR A 279 -1.30 7.22 12.20
CA TYR A 279 -1.58 5.81 12.45
C TYR A 279 -2.36 5.28 11.26
N GLY A 280 -2.04 4.08 10.80
CA GLY A 280 -2.77 3.43 9.75
C GLY A 280 -2.81 1.93 9.93
N ASP A 281 -3.83 1.32 9.37
CA ASP A 281 -3.94 -0.12 9.23
C ASP A 281 -4.27 -0.50 7.79
N VAL A 282 -3.96 -1.72 7.45
CA VAL A 282 -4.20 -2.33 6.13
C VAL A 282 -4.74 -3.71 6.33
N ASP A 283 -5.96 -3.96 5.82
CA ASP A 283 -6.61 -5.25 5.79
C ASP A 283 -6.78 -5.70 4.34
N VAL A 284 -6.04 -6.72 3.92
CA VAL A 284 -6.13 -7.32 2.58
C VAL A 284 -7.04 -8.53 2.60
N TYR A 285 -7.94 -8.63 1.63
CA TYR A 285 -8.94 -9.70 1.52
C TYR A 285 -8.53 -10.75 0.49
N GLY A 286 -9.27 -11.88 0.49
CA GLY A 286 -9.16 -12.91 -0.54
C GLY A 286 -8.16 -14.01 -0.24
N LYS A 287 -7.66 -14.64 -1.29
CA LYS A 287 -6.78 -15.83 -1.23
C LYS A 287 -5.48 -15.55 -0.46
N TYR A 288 -4.95 -14.35 -0.59
CA TYR A 288 -3.69 -13.92 0.02
C TYR A 288 -3.92 -12.82 1.06
N SER A 289 -4.98 -12.97 1.85
CA SER A 289 -5.32 -12.04 2.93
C SER A 289 -4.15 -11.82 3.87
N ASP A 290 -3.91 -10.57 4.25
CA ASP A 290 -2.89 -10.16 5.20
C ASP A 290 -3.32 -8.88 5.91
N GLN A 291 -2.71 -8.57 7.05
CA GLN A 291 -3.02 -7.39 7.84
C GLN A 291 -1.74 -6.78 8.39
N GLY A 292 -1.73 -5.47 8.54
CA GLY A 292 -0.63 -4.76 9.16
C GLY A 292 -1.05 -3.42 9.72
N ASP A 293 -0.43 -3.04 10.84
CA ASP A 293 -0.62 -1.75 11.50
C ASP A 293 0.70 -1.00 11.49
N TYR A 294 0.64 0.32 11.29
CA TYR A 294 1.81 1.17 11.31
C TYR A 294 1.57 2.50 12.00
N SER A 295 2.64 3.12 12.45
CA SER A 295 2.61 4.53 12.86
C SER A 295 3.91 5.22 12.49
N THR A 296 3.80 6.50 12.12
CA THR A 296 4.96 7.33 11.78
C THR A 296 4.75 8.76 12.22
N ASP A 297 5.84 9.48 12.44
CA ASP A 297 5.80 10.91 12.71
C ASP A 297 5.89 11.71 11.41
N ALA A 298 5.21 12.84 11.37
CA ALA A 298 5.23 13.74 10.22
C ALA A 298 5.40 15.19 10.66
N THR A 299 6.10 15.97 9.85
CA THR A 299 6.36 17.39 10.08
C THR A 299 6.14 18.15 8.77
N SER A 300 5.59 19.36 8.84
CA SER A 300 5.55 20.27 7.69
C SER A 300 5.75 21.71 8.09
N ILE A 301 6.30 22.51 7.16
CA ILE A 301 6.45 23.95 7.26
C ILE A 301 5.89 24.54 5.99
N GLY A 302 4.89 25.43 6.13
CA GLY A 302 4.26 26.15 5.04
C GLY A 302 4.50 27.66 5.16
N VAL A 303 4.69 28.31 4.02
CA VAL A 303 4.74 29.77 3.90
C VAL A 303 3.80 30.18 2.80
N GLU A 304 2.83 31.02 3.10
CA GLU A 304 1.85 31.58 2.15
C GLU A 304 1.97 33.08 2.10
N TYR A 305 2.00 33.65 0.90
CA TYR A 305 1.85 35.07 0.65
C TYR A 305 0.64 35.32 -0.21
N SER A 306 -0.19 36.28 0.18
CA SER A 306 -1.32 36.75 -0.62
C SER A 306 -1.41 38.26 -0.58
N LYS A 307 -2.07 38.82 -1.61
CA LYS A 307 -2.36 40.24 -1.66
C LYS A 307 -3.73 40.50 -2.28
N ARG A 308 -4.61 41.15 -1.53
CA ARG A 308 -5.92 41.51 -2.02
C ARG A 308 -5.91 42.87 -2.74
N PHE A 309 -6.51 42.88 -3.90
CA PHE A 309 -6.74 44.05 -4.73
C PHE A 309 -8.26 44.29 -4.84
N ASP A 310 -8.70 45.41 -4.29
CA ASP A 310 -10.11 45.80 -4.32
C ASP A 310 -10.42 46.54 -5.62
N GLY A 311 -11.44 46.08 -6.33
CA GLY A 311 -12.01 46.70 -7.52
C GLY A 311 -13.30 47.49 -7.27
N GLY A 312 -13.89 48.03 -8.32
CA GLY A 312 -15.19 48.69 -8.20
C GLY A 312 -16.30 47.71 -7.80
N ASN A 313 -17.39 48.25 -7.22
CA ASN A 313 -18.61 47.48 -6.85
C ASN A 313 -18.37 46.34 -5.82
N ASN A 314 -17.41 46.54 -4.91
CA ASN A 314 -17.03 45.57 -3.88
C ASN A 314 -16.50 44.22 -4.42
N VAL A 315 -16.06 44.19 -5.67
CA VAL A 315 -15.38 43.03 -6.24
C VAL A 315 -13.90 43.10 -5.87
N TYR A 316 -13.31 41.98 -5.56
CA TYR A 316 -11.87 41.87 -5.27
C TYR A 316 -11.26 40.66 -5.99
N PHE A 317 -9.94 40.68 -6.15
CA PHE A 317 -9.16 39.53 -6.50
C PHE A 317 -7.91 39.45 -5.62
N GLU A 318 -7.49 38.23 -5.31
CA GLU A 318 -6.40 37.96 -4.39
C GLU A 318 -5.51 36.84 -4.94
N PRO A 319 -4.40 37.19 -5.63
CA PRO A 319 -3.38 36.23 -5.98
C PRO A 319 -2.69 35.70 -4.72
N GLN A 320 -2.33 34.42 -4.76
CA GLN A 320 -1.74 33.69 -3.66
C GLN A 320 -0.56 32.85 -4.16
N ALA A 321 0.49 32.76 -3.36
CA ALA A 321 1.61 31.84 -3.58
C ALA A 321 1.93 31.16 -2.25
N GLN A 322 2.12 29.85 -2.28
CA GLN A 322 2.45 29.05 -1.10
C GLN A 322 3.54 28.04 -1.43
N LEU A 323 4.46 27.85 -0.48
CA LEU A 323 5.44 26.79 -0.49
C LEU A 323 5.26 25.97 0.78
N THR A 324 5.26 24.65 0.64
CA THR A 324 5.13 23.73 1.77
C THR A 324 6.19 22.65 1.68
N PHE A 325 7.01 22.56 2.71
CA PHE A 325 7.90 21.43 2.95
C PHE A 325 7.22 20.46 3.89
N GLY A 326 7.25 19.18 3.55
CA GLY A 326 6.75 18.09 4.35
C GLY A 326 7.77 16.97 4.49
N ARG A 327 7.77 16.28 5.63
CA ARG A 327 8.51 15.05 5.84
C ARG A 327 7.64 14.08 6.62
N ILE A 328 7.59 12.86 6.16
CA ILE A 328 7.08 11.70 6.89
C ILE A 328 8.29 10.82 7.19
N ASP A 329 8.53 10.52 8.45
CA ASP A 329 9.65 9.70 8.86
C ASP A 329 9.44 8.25 8.40
N GLY A 330 10.53 7.58 8.03
CA GLY A 330 10.50 6.17 7.65
C GLY A 330 9.99 5.28 8.80
N TYR A 331 9.35 4.19 8.47
CA TYR A 331 8.77 3.28 9.46
C TYR A 331 8.76 1.84 8.95
N ASP A 332 8.68 0.89 9.87
CA ASP A 332 8.55 -0.52 9.53
C ASP A 332 7.53 -1.22 10.43
N TYR A 333 6.98 -2.31 9.93
CA TYR A 333 6.12 -3.22 10.68
C TYR A 333 6.24 -4.65 10.14
N ILE A 334 5.69 -5.61 10.88
CA ILE A 334 5.58 -7.00 10.45
C ILE A 334 4.10 -7.33 10.32
N SER A 335 3.71 -7.80 9.13
CA SER A 335 2.33 -8.21 8.86
C SER A 335 1.97 -9.52 9.58
N ASN A 336 0.68 -9.85 9.64
CA ASN A 336 0.20 -11.09 10.26
C ASN A 336 0.73 -12.36 9.56
N LYS A 337 1.13 -12.27 8.28
CA LYS A 337 1.78 -13.37 7.54
C LYS A 337 3.30 -13.39 7.72
N GLY A 338 3.86 -12.50 8.56
CA GLY A 338 5.29 -12.45 8.84
C GLY A 338 6.12 -11.72 7.79
N VAL A 339 5.51 -10.93 6.91
CA VAL A 339 6.22 -10.07 5.97
C VAL A 339 6.68 -8.82 6.71
N LYS A 340 8.00 -8.58 6.73
CA LYS A 340 8.55 -7.31 7.19
C LYS A 340 8.40 -6.28 6.07
N VAL A 341 7.69 -5.20 6.33
CA VAL A 341 7.48 -4.06 5.42
C VAL A 341 8.21 -2.86 6.00
N ALA A 342 9.04 -2.21 5.20
CA ALA A 342 9.78 -1.02 5.60
C ALA A 342 9.67 0.05 4.53
N TYR A 343 9.37 1.28 4.94
CA TYR A 343 9.31 2.46 4.09
C TYR A 343 10.41 3.43 4.50
N ASP A 344 11.07 4.01 3.50
CA ASP A 344 12.02 5.09 3.71
C ASP A 344 11.31 6.41 4.03
N ASP A 345 12.07 7.39 4.51
CA ASP A 345 11.57 8.76 4.67
C ASP A 345 10.97 9.28 3.38
N LEU A 346 9.84 9.97 3.48
CA LEU A 346 9.22 10.67 2.37
C LEU A 346 9.36 12.17 2.60
N ASN A 347 10.05 12.85 1.68
CA ASN A 347 10.18 14.30 1.67
C ASN A 347 9.30 14.89 0.57
N SER A 348 8.57 15.93 0.90
CA SER A 348 7.65 16.65 0.02
C SER A 348 8.05 18.11 -0.09
N PHE A 349 7.94 18.67 -1.29
CA PHE A 349 8.07 20.10 -1.53
C PHE A 349 7.02 20.56 -2.55
N ILE A 350 5.93 21.14 -2.05
CA ILE A 350 4.81 21.60 -2.87
C ILE A 350 4.86 23.09 -3.05
N GLY A 351 4.78 23.53 -4.31
CA GLY A 351 4.49 24.91 -4.70
C GLY A 351 3.03 25.05 -5.11
N ARG A 352 2.35 26.10 -4.66
CA ARG A 352 0.98 26.46 -5.05
C ARG A 352 0.94 27.90 -5.53
N LEU A 353 0.35 28.12 -6.71
CA LEU A 353 -0.05 29.43 -7.21
C LEU A 353 -1.56 29.45 -7.34
N GLY A 354 -2.19 30.38 -6.64
CA GLY A 354 -3.65 30.50 -6.57
C GLY A 354 -4.17 31.89 -6.85
N ILE A 355 -5.44 31.95 -7.14
CA ILE A 355 -6.22 33.19 -7.24
C ILE A 355 -7.57 33.00 -6.57
N VAL A 356 -7.99 33.97 -5.80
CA VAL A 356 -9.35 34.11 -5.28
C VAL A 356 -9.98 35.32 -5.92
N ALA A 357 -11.19 35.20 -6.42
CA ALA A 357 -11.99 36.32 -6.92
C ALA A 357 -13.35 36.32 -6.22
N GLY A 358 -13.72 37.43 -5.62
CA GLY A 358 -14.91 37.48 -4.79
C GLY A 358 -15.62 38.81 -4.80
N LYS A 359 -16.75 38.81 -4.10
CA LYS A 359 -17.56 40.01 -3.89
C LYS A 359 -17.88 40.14 -2.42
N ALA A 360 -17.47 41.28 -1.85
CA ALA A 360 -17.77 41.66 -0.48
C ALA A 360 -19.18 42.23 -0.32
N PHE A 361 -19.78 41.96 0.81
CA PHE A 361 -21.09 42.48 1.24
C PHE A 361 -20.92 43.12 2.63
N SER A 362 -21.98 43.68 3.16
CA SER A 362 -21.94 44.35 4.46
C SER A 362 -21.60 43.45 5.64
N ARG A 363 -21.76 42.13 5.50
CA ARG A 363 -21.53 41.14 6.58
C ARG A 363 -20.76 39.91 6.12
N GLY A 364 -19.97 39.99 5.08
CA GLY A 364 -19.20 38.84 4.61
C GLY A 364 -18.89 38.92 3.12
N ASP A 365 -18.40 37.84 2.56
CA ASP A 365 -18.12 37.74 1.13
C ASP A 365 -18.51 36.38 0.57
N VAL A 366 -18.55 36.30 -0.75
CA VAL A 366 -18.57 35.05 -1.52
C VAL A 366 -17.45 35.10 -2.56
N TYR A 367 -16.83 33.96 -2.80
CA TYR A 367 -15.68 33.88 -3.71
C TYR A 367 -15.63 32.57 -4.49
N VAL A 368 -14.93 32.61 -5.60
CA VAL A 368 -14.42 31.46 -6.32
C VAL A 368 -12.89 31.42 -6.14
N LYS A 369 -12.31 30.24 -6.12
CA LYS A 369 -10.86 30.03 -6.04
C LYS A 369 -10.39 29.02 -7.07
N ALA A 370 -9.17 29.22 -7.56
CA ALA A 370 -8.47 28.26 -8.41
C ALA A 370 -6.98 28.29 -8.07
N SER A 371 -6.34 27.14 -8.06
CA SER A 371 -4.92 26.99 -7.75
C SER A 371 -4.28 25.94 -8.64
N LEU A 372 -3.06 26.19 -9.07
CA LEU A 372 -2.15 25.22 -9.67
C LEU A 372 -1.16 24.79 -8.61
N LEU A 373 -1.02 23.50 -8.42
CA LEU A 373 -0.08 22.88 -7.46
C LEU A 373 0.89 21.98 -8.19
N HIS A 374 2.12 21.93 -7.68
CA HIS A 374 3.15 21.02 -8.16
C HIS A 374 3.97 20.49 -6.99
N GLU A 375 4.11 19.16 -6.92
CA GLU A 375 5.03 18.47 -6.03
C GLU A 375 6.37 18.29 -6.73
N PHE A 376 7.42 18.93 -6.22
CA PHE A 376 8.77 18.91 -6.79
C PHE A 376 9.63 17.75 -6.26
N SER A 377 9.17 17.04 -5.26
CA SER A 377 9.84 15.94 -4.57
C SER A 377 8.86 14.77 -4.48
N GLY A 378 8.74 14.10 -3.35
CA GLY A 378 7.75 13.03 -3.16
C GLY A 378 8.33 11.64 -3.38
N ASN A 379 9.67 11.51 -3.37
CA ASN A 379 10.32 10.22 -3.51
C ASN A 379 10.29 9.43 -2.21
N SER A 380 9.97 8.16 -2.30
CA SER A 380 10.04 7.18 -1.21
C SER A 380 10.29 5.79 -1.79
N SER A 381 10.86 4.90 -1.00
CA SER A 381 10.97 3.49 -1.36
C SER A 381 10.28 2.61 -0.33
N VAL A 382 9.86 1.44 -0.77
CA VAL A 382 9.34 0.39 0.09
C VAL A 382 10.10 -0.90 -0.15
N THR A 383 10.50 -1.56 0.92
CA THR A 383 11.10 -2.88 0.88
C THR A 383 10.26 -3.85 1.70
N MET A 384 10.08 -5.06 1.20
CA MET A 384 9.37 -6.13 1.88
C MET A 384 10.24 -7.38 1.89
N LEU A 385 10.24 -8.07 3.02
CA LEU A 385 10.98 -9.32 3.21
C LEU A 385 10.06 -10.35 3.85
N ALA A 386 9.80 -11.43 3.12
CA ALA A 386 9.03 -12.57 3.62
C ALA A 386 9.88 -13.51 4.47
N ALA A 387 9.25 -14.31 5.33
CA ALA A 387 9.92 -15.26 6.23
C ALA A 387 10.76 -16.32 5.50
N ASN A 388 10.43 -16.64 4.24
CA ASN A 388 11.17 -17.57 3.39
C ASN A 388 12.37 -16.93 2.65
N GLY A 389 12.69 -15.64 2.92
CA GLY A 389 13.79 -14.92 2.29
C GLY A 389 13.46 -14.26 0.95
N GLU A 390 12.25 -14.42 0.42
CA GLU A 390 11.81 -13.64 -0.75
C GLU A 390 11.73 -12.15 -0.39
N SER A 391 12.13 -11.30 -1.33
CA SER A 391 12.12 -9.85 -1.14
C SER A 391 11.43 -9.14 -2.31
N TYR A 392 10.84 -8.00 -1.99
CA TYR A 392 10.27 -7.05 -2.95
C TYR A 392 10.79 -5.66 -2.63
N SER A 393 11.07 -4.86 -3.65
CA SER A 393 11.42 -3.46 -3.49
C SER A 393 10.80 -2.65 -4.62
N ALA A 394 10.30 -1.46 -4.29
CA ALA A 394 9.79 -0.51 -5.27
C ALA A 394 10.11 0.91 -4.84
N ASP A 395 10.61 1.70 -5.79
CA ASP A 395 10.73 3.14 -5.66
C ASP A 395 9.41 3.78 -6.11
N LYS A 396 8.96 4.79 -5.37
CA LYS A 396 7.76 5.57 -5.66
C LYS A 396 8.13 7.03 -5.78
N ASP A 397 7.63 7.63 -6.84
CA ASP A 397 7.71 9.06 -7.10
C ASP A 397 6.27 9.61 -7.11
N TYR A 398 5.98 10.52 -6.17
CA TYR A 398 4.69 11.22 -6.08
C TYR A 398 4.77 12.64 -6.65
N GLY A 399 5.84 12.95 -7.41
CA GLY A 399 5.99 14.20 -8.14
C GLY A 399 4.88 14.37 -9.16
N ASP A 400 4.09 15.45 -9.05
CA ASP A 400 2.89 15.61 -9.85
C ASP A 400 2.45 17.06 -9.96
N THR A 401 1.53 17.34 -10.92
CA THR A 401 0.92 18.65 -11.13
C THR A 401 -0.59 18.52 -11.21
N TRP A 402 -1.31 19.26 -10.38
CA TRP A 402 -2.77 19.25 -10.38
C TRP A 402 -3.36 20.64 -10.22
N LEU A 403 -4.63 20.77 -10.57
CA LEU A 403 -5.45 21.97 -10.39
C LEU A 403 -6.45 21.75 -9.26
N GLU A 404 -6.68 22.77 -8.45
CA GLU A 404 -7.78 22.82 -7.48
C GLU A 404 -8.71 23.98 -7.83
N ALA A 405 -10.02 23.77 -7.74
CA ALA A 405 -11.03 24.80 -7.91
C ALA A 405 -12.12 24.67 -6.85
N GLY A 406 -12.65 25.80 -6.40
CA GLY A 406 -13.66 25.80 -5.35
C GLY A 406 -14.45 27.08 -5.28
N ILE A 407 -15.48 27.05 -4.47
CA ILE A 407 -16.32 28.19 -4.11
C ILE A 407 -16.46 28.26 -2.59
N GLY A 408 -16.53 29.45 -2.06
CA GLY A 408 -16.67 29.64 -0.62
C GLY A 408 -17.21 31.01 -0.26
N GLY A 409 -17.22 31.27 1.03
CA GLY A 409 -17.63 32.57 1.57
C GLY A 409 -17.49 32.60 3.07
N ASN A 410 -17.69 33.76 3.62
CA ASN A 410 -17.79 34.00 5.06
C ASN A 410 -18.99 34.89 5.39
N ILE A 411 -19.39 34.82 6.65
CA ILE A 411 -20.43 35.68 7.18
C ILE A 411 -20.13 36.08 8.63
N THR A 412 -20.20 37.37 8.94
CA THR A 412 -20.08 37.91 10.29
C THR A 412 -21.43 37.83 11.00
N LEU A 413 -21.54 37.04 12.04
CA LEU A 413 -22.74 36.76 12.85
C LEU A 413 -22.87 37.68 14.06
N GLY A 414 -22.32 38.87 14.01
CA GLY A 414 -22.29 39.81 15.10
C GLY A 414 -20.97 40.59 15.14
N LYS A 415 -20.62 41.20 16.28
CA LYS A 415 -19.38 42.00 16.34
C LYS A 415 -18.12 41.13 16.36
N ASN A 416 -18.22 39.89 16.85
CA ASN A 416 -17.08 39.09 17.25
C ASN A 416 -17.09 37.66 16.66
N CYS A 417 -18.14 37.29 15.95
CA CYS A 417 -18.33 35.94 15.44
C CYS A 417 -18.28 35.91 13.91
N GLU A 418 -17.50 35.02 13.36
CA GLU A 418 -17.42 34.75 11.95
C GLU A 418 -17.66 33.26 11.67
N LEU A 419 -18.47 32.96 10.68
CA LEU A 419 -18.63 31.63 10.10
C LEU A 419 -18.11 31.68 8.65
N TYR A 420 -17.28 30.73 8.30
CA TYR A 420 -16.70 30.61 6.95
C TYR A 420 -16.72 29.19 6.44
N GLY A 421 -16.60 29.03 5.15
CA GLY A 421 -16.50 27.71 4.55
C GLY A 421 -16.35 27.73 3.05
N ASP A 422 -15.92 26.59 2.53
CA ASP A 422 -15.77 26.39 1.09
C ASP A 422 -15.97 24.92 0.72
N VAL A 423 -16.22 24.70 -0.57
CA VAL A 423 -16.18 23.39 -1.21
C VAL A 423 -15.20 23.44 -2.37
N GLU A 424 -14.45 22.37 -2.57
CA GLU A 424 -13.42 22.30 -3.59
C GLU A 424 -13.29 20.92 -4.22
N ARG A 425 -12.64 20.88 -5.38
CA ARG A 425 -12.29 19.67 -6.10
C ARG A 425 -10.96 19.86 -6.79
N SER A 426 -10.17 18.76 -6.95
CA SER A 426 -8.98 18.76 -7.78
C SER A 426 -9.20 18.08 -9.13
N PHE A 427 -8.32 18.39 -10.09
CA PHE A 427 -8.33 17.89 -11.46
C PHE A 427 -6.89 17.64 -11.91
N GLY A 428 -6.67 16.53 -12.58
CA GLY A 428 -5.34 16.05 -12.92
C GLY A 428 -4.65 15.44 -11.70
N GLY A 429 -3.47 14.91 -11.93
CA GLY A 429 -2.68 14.23 -10.91
C GLY A 429 -3.10 12.79 -10.65
N ASP A 430 -2.16 12.03 -10.05
CA ASP A 430 -2.34 10.62 -9.70
C ASP A 430 -3.32 10.44 -8.53
N VAL A 431 -3.39 11.42 -7.64
CA VAL A 431 -4.38 11.47 -6.57
C VAL A 431 -5.27 12.69 -6.72
N THR A 432 -6.57 12.45 -6.77
CA THR A 432 -7.57 13.50 -6.92
C THR A 432 -8.39 13.69 -5.65
N LYS A 433 -8.61 14.95 -5.28
CA LYS A 433 -9.66 15.34 -4.34
C LYS A 433 -10.98 15.36 -5.09
N ASN A 434 -11.74 14.27 -5.03
CA ASN A 434 -13.02 14.13 -5.72
C ASN A 434 -14.01 15.21 -5.28
N TRP A 435 -14.00 15.52 -4.00
CA TRP A 435 -14.63 16.64 -3.35
C TRP A 435 -14.00 16.88 -1.98
N GLY A 436 -13.99 18.13 -1.56
CA GLY A 436 -13.64 18.57 -0.21
C GLY A 436 -14.63 19.61 0.25
N ALA A 437 -14.94 19.63 1.52
CA ALA A 437 -15.76 20.65 2.16
C ALA A 437 -15.11 21.09 3.47
N ASN A 438 -15.19 22.37 3.75
CA ASN A 438 -14.62 23.00 4.92
C ASN A 438 -15.66 23.94 5.54
N VAL A 439 -15.79 23.92 6.86
CA VAL A 439 -16.55 24.89 7.63
C VAL A 439 -15.78 25.25 8.89
N GLY A 440 -15.70 26.53 9.17
CA GLY A 440 -15.02 27.04 10.35
C GLY A 440 -15.81 28.16 11.01
N PHE A 441 -15.55 28.30 12.30
CA PHE A 441 -16.11 29.34 13.16
C PHE A 441 -14.97 30.00 13.91
N ARG A 442 -15.02 31.34 14.00
CA ARG A 442 -14.08 32.15 14.76
C ARG A 442 -14.83 33.07 15.73
N TYR A 443 -14.35 33.15 16.97
CA TYR A 443 -14.78 34.13 17.95
C TYR A 443 -13.58 34.97 18.37
N SER A 444 -13.67 36.28 18.17
CA SER A 444 -12.62 37.26 18.52
C SER A 444 -13.04 38.10 19.73
N PHE A 445 -12.08 38.39 20.62
CA PHE A 445 -12.34 39.12 21.88
C PHE A 445 -11.15 39.98 22.32
#